data_3621175c96d6facd0e79d290e4c87be9
#
_entry.id   3621175c96d6facd0e79d290e4c87be9
#
_cell.length_a   1.000
_cell.length_b   1.000
_cell.length_c   1.000
_cell.angle_alpha   90.00
_cell.angle_beta   90.00
_cell.angle_gamma   90.00
#
_symmetry.space_group_name_H-M   'P 1'
#
loop_
_entity.id
_entity.type
_entity.pdbx_description
1 polymer ?
#
loop_
_entity_poly.entity_id
_entity_poly.type
_entity_poly.pdbx_seq_one_letter_code
_entity_poly.pdbx_strand_id
1 'polypeptide(L)' 'VIKCHLSRLMGERKLKISDVARDTGLHRNTITLLYQETATRVDLDAIDQLCRYFQIPVGELLEFSDS' A
#
# COMPACT_ATOMS: atom_id res chain seq x y z
N VAL A 1 -2.90 -14.87 7.63
CA VAL A 1 -3.12 -14.06 6.43
C VAL A 1 -2.68 -12.62 6.69
N ILE A 2 -1.99 -12.04 5.74
CA ILE A 2 -1.63 -10.63 5.81
C ILE A 2 -2.64 -9.84 4.99
N LYS A 3 -3.25 -8.83 5.62
CA LYS A 3 -4.19 -7.94 4.96
C LYS A 3 -3.50 -6.61 4.69
N CYS A 4 -3.76 -6.04 3.52
CA CYS A 4 -3.22 -4.74 3.14
C CYS A 4 -4.36 -3.74 3.09
N HIS A 5 -4.19 -2.61 3.77
CA HIS A 5 -5.23 -1.57 3.85
C HIS A 5 -5.01 -0.44 2.86
N LEU A 6 -4.19 -0.65 1.84
CA LEU A 6 -3.87 0.39 0.87
C LEU A 6 -5.11 0.90 0.15
N SER A 7 -6.02 0.01 -0.24
CA SER A 7 -7.24 0.43 -0.94
C SER A 7 -8.10 1.34 -0.07
N ARG A 8 -8.20 1.04 1.22
CA ARG A 8 -8.94 1.89 2.15
C ARG A 8 -8.29 3.26 2.30
N LEU A 9 -6.96 3.28 2.48
CA LEU A 9 -6.21 4.53 2.63
C LEU A 9 -6.35 5.38 1.38
N MET A 10 -6.25 4.78 0.22
CA MET A 10 -6.42 5.49 -1.05
C MET A 10 -7.85 6.00 -1.21
N GLY A 11 -8.83 5.18 -0.83
CA GLY A 11 -10.23 5.56 -0.91
C GLY A 11 -10.58 6.73 -0.01
N GLU A 12 -10.02 6.76 1.20
CA GLU A 12 -10.25 7.86 2.14
C GLU A 12 -9.74 9.18 1.61
N ARG A 13 -8.70 9.15 0.77
CA ARG A 13 -8.08 10.35 0.20
C ARG A 13 -8.45 10.54 -1.27
N LYS A 14 -9.31 9.68 -1.81
CA LYS A 14 -9.76 9.72 -3.21
C LYS A 14 -8.59 9.70 -4.18
N LEU A 15 -7.58 8.87 -3.88
CA LEU A 15 -6.39 8.72 -4.71
C LEU A 15 -6.54 7.57 -5.68
N LYS A 16 -5.99 7.76 -6.88
CA LYS A 16 -5.90 6.71 -7.89
C LYS A 16 -4.52 6.06 -7.82
N ILE A 17 -4.40 4.86 -8.39
CA ILE A 17 -3.12 4.16 -8.45
C ILE A 17 -2.06 5.04 -9.12
N SER A 18 -2.43 5.75 -10.19
CA SER A 18 -1.50 6.62 -10.89
C SER A 18 -1.02 7.78 -10.02
N ASP A 19 -1.89 8.30 -9.13
CA ASP A 19 -1.50 9.37 -8.23
C ASP A 19 -0.45 8.89 -7.23
N VAL A 20 -0.67 7.73 -6.64
CA VAL A 20 0.25 7.17 -5.66
C VAL A 20 1.59 6.81 -6.30
N ALA A 21 1.56 6.23 -7.51
CA ALA A 21 2.77 5.87 -8.24
C ALA A 21 3.59 7.13 -8.56
N ARG A 22 2.93 8.18 -9.02
CA ARG A 22 3.60 9.45 -9.33
C ARG A 22 4.25 10.06 -8.09
N ASP A 23 3.50 10.10 -7.00
CA ASP A 23 3.94 10.81 -5.80
C ASP A 23 5.00 10.04 -5.01
N THR A 24 4.97 8.71 -5.04
CA THR A 24 5.93 7.89 -4.30
C THR A 24 7.11 7.44 -5.15
N GLY A 25 6.98 7.49 -6.46
CA GLY A 25 8.00 6.95 -7.36
C GLY A 25 7.98 5.43 -7.47
N LEU A 26 7.01 4.78 -6.86
CA LEU A 26 6.89 3.33 -6.92
C LEU A 26 6.26 2.89 -8.25
N HIS A 27 6.57 1.66 -8.64
CA HIS A 27 6.01 1.08 -9.85
C HIS A 27 4.49 0.87 -9.69
N ARG A 28 3.73 1.19 -10.74
CA ARG A 28 2.28 1.04 -10.70
C ARG A 28 1.87 -0.40 -10.38
N ASN A 29 2.60 -1.36 -10.91
CA ASN A 29 2.30 -2.76 -10.68
C ASN A 29 2.40 -3.13 -9.19
N THR A 30 3.40 -2.60 -8.50
CA THR A 30 3.56 -2.81 -7.06
C THR A 30 2.34 -2.30 -6.31
N ILE A 31 1.89 -1.10 -6.64
CA ILE A 31 0.73 -0.50 -6.00
C ILE A 31 -0.54 -1.29 -6.31
N THR A 32 -0.69 -1.71 -7.56
CA THR A 32 -1.86 -2.48 -7.98
C THR A 32 -1.97 -3.80 -7.21
N LEU A 33 -0.85 -4.52 -7.08
CA LEU A 33 -0.84 -5.79 -6.35
C LEU A 33 -1.20 -5.60 -4.88
N LEU A 34 -0.70 -4.54 -4.26
CA LEU A 34 -1.02 -4.23 -2.87
C LEU A 34 -2.48 -3.79 -2.74
N TYR A 35 -2.96 -3.00 -3.68
CA TYR A 35 -4.34 -2.54 -3.69
C TYR A 35 -5.31 -3.71 -3.77
N GLN A 36 -4.99 -4.69 -4.62
CA GLN A 36 -5.83 -5.87 -4.83
C GLN A 36 -5.57 -6.98 -3.80
N GLU A 37 -4.58 -6.80 -2.93
CA GLU A 37 -4.17 -7.78 -1.93
C GLU A 37 -3.75 -9.12 -2.56
N THR A 38 -3.13 -9.04 -3.72
CA THR A 38 -2.63 -10.24 -4.43
C THR A 38 -1.11 -10.35 -4.40
N ALA A 39 -0.43 -9.38 -3.78
CA ALA A 39 1.02 -9.42 -3.66
C ALA A 39 1.44 -10.52 -2.70
N THR A 40 2.42 -11.33 -3.12
CA THR A 40 3.03 -12.35 -2.27
C THR A 40 4.38 -11.89 -1.75
N ARG A 41 4.94 -10.86 -2.34
CA ARG A 41 6.22 -10.26 -1.95
C ARG A 41 6.12 -8.77 -2.08
N VAL A 42 6.83 -8.06 -1.22
CA VAL A 42 6.91 -6.61 -1.31
C VAL A 42 8.25 -6.16 -0.75
N ASP A 43 8.87 -5.18 -1.39
CA ASP A 43 10.13 -4.61 -0.91
C ASP A 43 9.87 -3.73 0.31
N LEU A 44 10.79 -3.78 1.27
CA LEU A 44 10.70 -2.90 2.43
C LEU A 44 10.76 -1.43 2.02
N ASP A 45 11.49 -1.11 0.94
CA ASP A 45 11.52 0.25 0.43
C ASP A 45 10.12 0.72 -0.01
N ALA A 46 9.35 -0.17 -0.65
CA ALA A 46 7.99 0.16 -1.05
C ALA A 46 7.11 0.44 0.16
N ILE A 47 7.23 -0.39 1.20
CA ILE A 47 6.50 -0.20 2.44
C ILE A 47 6.90 1.13 3.11
N ASP A 48 8.21 1.41 3.14
CA ASP A 48 8.71 2.67 3.70
C ASP A 48 8.12 3.88 2.98
N GLN A 49 8.12 3.86 1.65
CA GLN A 49 7.58 4.96 0.85
C GLN A 49 6.08 5.15 1.08
N LEU A 50 5.33 4.07 1.16
CA LEU A 50 3.89 4.16 1.39
C LEU A 50 3.58 4.67 2.79
N CYS A 51 4.31 4.21 3.80
CA CYS A 51 4.13 4.69 5.17
C CYS A 51 4.45 6.18 5.27
N ARG A 52 5.51 6.63 4.61
CA ARG A 52 5.85 8.05 4.57
C ARG A 52 4.78 8.87 3.87
N TYR A 53 4.30 8.37 2.75
CA TYR A 53 3.31 9.07 1.94
C TYR A 53 2.00 9.27 2.69
N PHE A 54 1.53 8.21 3.35
CA PHE A 54 0.28 8.26 4.13
C PHE A 54 0.50 8.71 5.57
N GLN A 55 1.76 8.82 6.01
CA GLN A 55 2.14 9.20 7.38
C GLN A 55 1.50 8.27 8.40
N ILE A 56 1.70 6.98 8.21
CA ILE A 56 1.15 5.94 9.07
C ILE A 56 2.24 4.96 9.46
N PRO A 57 2.10 4.28 10.61
CA PRO A 57 2.98 3.15 10.93
C PRO A 57 2.63 1.94 10.07
N VAL A 58 3.56 1.00 9.95
CA VAL A 58 3.37 -0.18 9.11
C VAL A 58 2.14 -0.99 9.53
N GLY A 59 1.80 -0.99 10.81
CA GLY A 59 0.63 -1.72 11.30
C GLY A 59 -0.71 -1.18 10.80
N GLU A 60 -0.74 0.05 10.30
CA GLU A 60 -1.94 0.59 9.68
C GLU A 60 -2.00 0.28 8.19
N LEU A 61 -0.87 -0.10 7.58
CA LEU A 61 -0.82 -0.50 6.18
C LEU A 61 -0.99 -1.99 6.02
N LEU A 62 -0.30 -2.78 6.84
CA LEU A 62 -0.32 -4.24 6.79
C LEU A 62 -0.73 -4.79 8.14
N GLU A 63 -1.56 -5.81 8.11
CA GLU A 63 -2.10 -6.39 9.34
C GLU A 63 -2.11 -7.91 9.24
N PHE A 64 -1.69 -8.59 10.31
CA PHE A 64 -1.82 -10.04 10.40
C PHE A 64 -3.21 -10.40 10.91
N SER A 65 -3.81 -11.40 10.29
CA SER A 65 -5.12 -11.92 10.70
C SER A 65 -5.09 -13.44 10.63
N ASP A 66 -5.66 -14.08 11.64
CA ASP A 66 -5.75 -15.53 11.70
C ASP A 66 -6.86 -16.10 10.81
N SER A 67 -7.77 -15.28 10.35
CA SER A 67 -8.93 -15.75 9.58
C SER A 67 -8.65 -15.80 8.09
#